data_15f3e24af630b1df24389b75c4a2b854
#
_entry.id   15f3e24af630b1df24389b75c4a2b854
#
_cell.length_a   1.000
_cell.length_b   1.000
_cell.length_c   1.000
_cell.angle_alpha   90.00
_cell.angle_beta   90.00
_cell.angle_gamma   90.00
#
_symmetry.space_group_name_H-M   'P 1'
#
loop_
_entity.id
_entity.type
_entity.pdbx_description
1 polymer ?
#
loop_
_entity_poly.entity_id
_entity_poly.type
_entity_poly.pdbx_seq_one_letter_code
_entity_poly.pdbx_strand_id
1 'polypeptide(L)'
;MLKKPDYARQPDFFVAYLTDLPLRDQRDVMERPFFSLAKSKRTEPIEYTSPKGDIWVKVFPNTSFGMATIWDADILIWAVSQVVEMMNRGDTDIPRTIRFHPYDLLKAIGRSPKGKEHYDRLRSALDRLTHTAVKTNIRAGGLKKTASFHWLDSWREIVDERTQQSRGMEVTLPDWLYKGILAKGGVLSIHEDYFHLTGGLERWLYKVARKHGGMQEHGFFISLPTLYEKSGSEEPYRNFKIRLRKIAERDELPEYHLVWLADTESGEPSLHMVRRSLLHYTDPAFKWELRRDRRAPKGLRSA
;
A
#
# COMPACT_ATOMS: atom_id res chain seq x y z
N MET A 1 47.46 20.93 -18.51
CA MET A 1 46.07 20.94 -18.02
C MET A 1 45.55 19.52 -18.05
N LEU A 2 45.54 18.83 -16.93
CA LEU A 2 44.94 17.51 -16.79
C LEU A 2 43.43 17.66 -16.80
N LYS A 3 42.72 17.11 -17.78
CA LYS A 3 41.27 16.98 -17.79
C LYS A 3 40.84 16.18 -16.56
N LYS A 4 40.02 16.78 -15.69
CA LYS A 4 39.38 16.04 -14.61
C LYS A 4 38.59 14.88 -15.23
N PRO A 5 38.67 13.66 -14.65
CA PRO A 5 37.85 12.56 -15.13
C PRO A 5 36.39 12.95 -15.05
N ASP A 6 35.68 12.76 -16.15
CA ASP A 6 34.23 12.89 -16.23
C ASP A 6 33.67 11.78 -15.31
N TYR A 7 33.32 12.15 -14.06
CA TYR A 7 32.59 11.25 -13.19
C TYR A 7 31.29 10.94 -13.92
N ALA A 8 31.19 9.72 -14.43
CA ALA A 8 29.96 9.22 -15.00
C ALA A 8 28.81 9.62 -14.07
N ARG A 9 27.94 10.53 -14.53
CA ARG A 9 26.74 10.90 -13.79
C ARG A 9 26.04 9.61 -13.42
N GLN A 10 25.89 9.33 -12.11
CA GLN A 10 25.01 8.27 -11.69
C GLN A 10 23.65 8.50 -12.39
N PRO A 11 23.06 7.46 -12.97
CA PRO A 11 21.81 7.64 -13.68
C PRO A 11 20.77 8.17 -12.69
N ASP A 12 20.03 9.20 -13.09
CA ASP A 12 18.95 9.79 -12.29
C ASP A 12 17.77 8.82 -12.03
N PHE A 13 17.93 7.55 -12.44
CA PHE A 13 16.97 6.46 -12.28
C PHE A 13 17.67 5.13 -12.08
N PHE A 14 16.95 4.15 -11.53
CA PHE A 14 17.35 2.74 -11.56
C PHE A 14 16.36 1.87 -12.33
N VAL A 15 16.83 0.74 -12.85
CA VAL A 15 15.99 -0.24 -13.54
C VAL A 15 15.40 -1.20 -12.53
N ALA A 16 14.06 -1.39 -12.57
CA ALA A 16 13.37 -2.27 -11.67
C ALA A 16 13.84 -3.72 -11.78
N TYR A 17 13.93 -4.40 -10.64
CA TYR A 17 14.22 -5.82 -10.57
C TYR A 17 13.07 -6.65 -11.13
N LEU A 18 13.39 -7.66 -11.94
CA LEU A 18 12.42 -8.57 -12.56
C LEU A 18 12.06 -9.78 -11.68
N THR A 19 12.70 -9.93 -10.54
CA THR A 19 12.47 -11.04 -9.60
C THR A 19 11.25 -10.79 -8.73
N ASP A 20 10.62 -11.86 -8.24
CA ASP A 20 9.57 -11.79 -7.23
C ASP A 20 10.17 -11.22 -5.93
N LEU A 21 9.94 -9.95 -5.70
CA LEU A 21 10.40 -9.27 -4.50
C LEU A 21 9.40 -9.45 -3.35
N PRO A 22 9.88 -9.56 -2.10
CA PRO A 22 9.01 -9.48 -0.95
C PRO A 22 8.30 -8.13 -0.94
N LEU A 23 6.95 -8.15 -0.93
CA LEU A 23 6.16 -6.94 -0.97
C LEU A 23 6.34 -6.09 0.28
N ARG A 24 6.43 -4.77 0.10
CA ARG A 24 6.58 -3.78 1.16
C ARG A 24 5.62 -2.61 0.93
N ASP A 25 5.01 -2.12 2.00
CA ASP A 25 4.20 -0.90 1.97
C ASP A 25 4.71 0.11 3.00
N GLN A 26 4.53 1.37 2.69
CA GLN A 26 4.94 2.45 3.57
C GLN A 26 3.97 2.55 4.78
N ARG A 27 4.52 2.43 5.98
CA ARG A 27 3.78 2.25 7.23
C ARG A 27 2.75 3.35 7.53
N ASP A 28 3.05 4.61 7.20
CA ASP A 28 2.18 5.73 7.57
C ASP A 28 0.90 5.80 6.75
N VAL A 29 0.89 5.19 5.54
CA VAL A 29 -0.29 5.19 4.66
C VAL A 29 -1.25 4.02 4.90
N MET A 30 -0.90 3.07 5.78
CA MET A 30 -1.63 1.79 5.88
C MET A 30 -2.98 1.89 6.59
N GLU A 31 -3.14 2.78 7.57
CA GLU A 31 -4.34 2.81 8.42
C GLU A 31 -5.28 3.99 8.19
N ARG A 32 -4.82 5.00 7.45
CA ARG A 32 -5.56 6.26 7.28
C ARG A 32 -6.14 6.37 5.88
N PRO A 33 -7.16 7.21 5.68
CA PRO A 33 -7.88 7.29 4.41
C PRO A 33 -7.11 8.08 3.35
N PHE A 34 -6.07 7.50 2.83
CA PHE A 34 -5.24 8.10 1.78
C PHE A 34 -5.72 7.80 0.36
N PHE A 35 -6.62 6.83 0.19
CA PHE A 35 -7.09 6.35 -1.11
C PHE A 35 -8.59 6.13 -1.10
N SER A 36 -9.24 6.31 -2.24
CA SER A 36 -10.62 5.86 -2.42
C SER A 36 -10.72 4.34 -2.32
N LEU A 37 -11.68 3.84 -1.55
CA LEU A 37 -11.98 2.41 -1.43
C LEU A 37 -13.01 1.93 -2.46
N ALA A 38 -13.53 2.84 -3.30
CA ALA A 38 -14.45 2.52 -4.38
C ALA A 38 -13.71 2.45 -5.73
N LYS A 39 -14.21 1.59 -6.64
CA LYS A 39 -13.75 1.56 -8.04
C LYS A 39 -14.34 2.67 -8.88
N SER A 40 -15.47 3.24 -8.45
CA SER A 40 -16.08 4.41 -9.07
C SER A 40 -15.19 5.64 -8.90
N LYS A 41 -15.31 6.56 -9.84
CA LYS A 41 -14.58 7.84 -9.78
C LYS A 41 -15.07 8.65 -8.58
N ARG A 42 -14.20 8.87 -7.61
CA ARG A 42 -14.46 9.76 -6.48
C ARG A 42 -14.05 11.18 -6.82
N THR A 43 -14.96 12.10 -6.65
CA THR A 43 -14.78 13.57 -6.89
C THR A 43 -14.79 14.37 -5.60
N GLU A 44 -15.28 13.78 -4.49
CA GLU A 44 -15.32 14.42 -3.19
C GLU A 44 -14.01 14.20 -2.42
N PRO A 45 -13.51 15.24 -1.75
CA PRO A 45 -12.31 15.12 -0.92
C PRO A 45 -12.47 14.10 0.20
N ILE A 46 -11.34 13.56 0.67
CA ILE A 46 -11.27 12.88 1.96
C ILE A 46 -10.71 13.87 2.97
N GLU A 47 -11.42 14.04 4.08
CA GLU A 47 -10.92 14.79 5.24
C GLU A 47 -10.97 13.91 6.48
N TYR A 48 -9.85 13.76 7.15
CA TYR A 48 -9.71 12.96 8.35
C TYR A 48 -8.91 13.73 9.40
N THR A 49 -9.41 13.71 10.63
CA THR A 49 -8.68 14.19 11.81
C THR A 49 -8.78 13.13 12.90
N SER A 50 -7.65 12.79 13.52
CA SER A 50 -7.64 11.85 14.65
C SER A 50 -8.50 12.37 15.82
N PRO A 51 -9.04 11.49 16.66
CA PRO A 51 -9.84 11.92 17.83
C PRO A 51 -9.10 12.89 18.76
N LYS A 52 -7.78 12.82 18.82
CA LYS A 52 -6.93 13.73 19.60
C LYS A 52 -6.62 15.05 18.88
N GLY A 53 -7.00 15.18 17.60
CA GLY A 53 -6.67 16.36 16.78
C GLY A 53 -5.20 16.51 16.40
N ASP A 54 -4.35 15.56 16.79
CA ASP A 54 -2.90 15.61 16.58
C ASP A 54 -2.46 15.19 15.19
N ILE A 55 -3.27 14.40 14.49
CA ILE A 55 -2.98 13.90 13.14
C ILE A 55 -4.16 14.20 12.23
N TRP A 56 -3.85 14.70 11.03
CA TRP A 56 -4.87 14.92 10.01
C TRP A 56 -4.34 14.57 8.62
N VAL A 57 -5.28 14.21 7.74
CA VAL A 57 -5.07 13.89 6.33
C VAL A 57 -6.18 14.52 5.51
N LYS A 58 -5.82 15.18 4.42
CA LYS A 58 -6.74 15.67 3.41
C LYS A 58 -6.28 15.18 2.05
N VAL A 59 -7.19 14.58 1.29
CA VAL A 59 -6.92 14.06 -0.05
C VAL A 59 -7.89 14.71 -1.03
N PHE A 60 -7.35 15.35 -2.04
CA PHE A 60 -8.12 16.09 -3.03
C PHE A 60 -8.06 15.38 -4.38
N PRO A 61 -9.21 15.02 -4.94
CA PRO A 61 -9.28 14.43 -6.28
C PRO A 61 -8.97 15.46 -7.36
N ASN A 62 -8.54 14.95 -8.49
CA ASN A 62 -8.56 15.75 -9.73
C ASN A 62 -9.92 15.63 -10.40
N THR A 63 -10.46 16.71 -10.94
CA THR A 63 -11.78 16.72 -11.60
C THR A 63 -11.85 15.82 -12.83
N SER A 64 -10.76 15.73 -13.61
CA SER A 64 -10.70 14.93 -14.84
C SER A 64 -10.43 13.45 -14.53
N PHE A 65 -9.46 13.15 -13.67
CA PHE A 65 -9.01 11.77 -13.39
C PHE A 65 -9.71 11.13 -12.19
N GLY A 66 -10.25 11.91 -11.26
CA GLY A 66 -10.75 11.45 -9.98
C GLY A 66 -9.63 11.28 -8.95
N MET A 67 -9.95 10.60 -7.84
CA MET A 67 -9.03 10.31 -6.75
C MET A 67 -8.30 8.98 -7.01
N ALA A 68 -7.03 8.91 -6.61
CA ALA A 68 -6.29 7.65 -6.57
C ALA A 68 -7.00 6.63 -5.68
N THR A 69 -7.12 5.41 -6.17
CA THR A 69 -7.81 4.30 -5.50
C THR A 69 -6.83 3.39 -4.79
N ILE A 70 -7.34 2.56 -3.88
CA ILE A 70 -6.51 1.56 -3.19
C ILE A 70 -5.92 0.51 -4.15
N TRP A 71 -6.50 0.32 -5.35
CA TRP A 71 -5.92 -0.52 -6.39
C TRP A 71 -4.79 0.18 -7.15
N ASP A 72 -4.80 1.51 -7.24
CA ASP A 72 -3.69 2.27 -7.81
C ASP A 72 -2.48 2.23 -6.87
N ALA A 73 -2.73 2.15 -5.56
CA ALA A 73 -1.69 1.98 -4.55
C ALA A 73 -0.86 0.69 -4.72
N ASP A 74 -1.31 -0.30 -5.51
CA ASP A 74 -0.51 -1.49 -5.85
C ASP A 74 0.80 -1.10 -6.55
N ILE A 75 0.76 -0.06 -7.38
CA ILE A 75 1.94 0.48 -8.05
C ILE A 75 2.93 1.06 -7.02
N LEU A 76 2.41 1.72 -5.98
CA LEU A 76 3.26 2.27 -4.91
C LEU A 76 3.85 1.15 -4.05
N ILE A 77 3.09 0.09 -3.73
CA ILE A 77 3.60 -1.09 -3.01
C ILE A 77 4.75 -1.73 -3.80
N TRP A 78 4.56 -1.90 -5.11
CA TRP A 78 5.61 -2.39 -5.98
C TRP A 78 6.85 -1.47 -5.97
N ALA A 79 6.66 -0.15 -6.13
CA ALA A 79 7.76 0.81 -6.14
C ALA A 79 8.52 0.86 -4.80
N VAL A 80 7.79 0.82 -3.67
CA VAL A 80 8.37 0.71 -2.32
C VAL A 80 9.23 -0.54 -2.20
N SER A 81 8.75 -1.69 -2.73
CA SER A 81 9.49 -2.96 -2.69
C SER A 81 10.79 -2.89 -3.50
N GLN A 82 10.78 -2.19 -4.65
CA GLN A 82 11.97 -1.96 -5.48
C GLN A 82 13.04 -1.14 -4.74
N VAL A 83 12.63 -0.03 -4.09
CA VAL A 83 13.56 0.81 -3.31
C VAL A 83 14.13 0.03 -2.12
N VAL A 84 13.30 -0.73 -1.40
CA VAL A 84 13.74 -1.56 -0.26
C VAL A 84 14.73 -2.64 -0.72
N GLU A 85 14.54 -3.22 -1.90
CA GLU A 85 15.50 -4.20 -2.43
C GLU A 85 16.86 -3.57 -2.71
N MET A 86 16.92 -2.35 -3.27
CA MET A 86 18.19 -1.63 -3.42
C MET A 86 18.86 -1.39 -2.07
N MET A 87 18.10 -0.93 -1.06
CA MET A 87 18.61 -0.77 0.31
C MET A 87 19.20 -2.08 0.86
N ASN A 88 18.50 -3.20 0.65
CA ASN A 88 18.95 -4.52 1.13
C ASN A 88 20.23 -5.00 0.43
N ARG A 89 20.49 -4.55 -0.79
CA ARG A 89 21.72 -4.82 -1.55
C ARG A 89 22.89 -3.92 -1.15
N GLY A 90 22.64 -2.93 -0.28
CA GLY A 90 23.65 -2.03 0.25
C GLY A 90 23.83 -0.74 -0.55
N ASP A 91 22.95 -0.45 -1.49
CA ASP A 91 22.96 0.82 -2.20
C ASP A 91 22.64 1.98 -1.25
N THR A 92 23.46 3.02 -1.24
CA THR A 92 23.31 4.19 -0.34
C THR A 92 22.76 5.42 -1.05
N ASP A 93 22.93 5.50 -2.36
CA ASP A 93 22.44 6.59 -3.20
C ASP A 93 21.40 6.04 -4.19
N ILE A 94 20.18 5.89 -3.73
CA ILE A 94 19.09 5.26 -4.47
C ILE A 94 18.30 6.35 -5.19
N PRO A 95 18.20 6.34 -6.53
CA PRO A 95 17.36 7.30 -7.26
C PRO A 95 15.88 7.16 -6.91
N ARG A 96 15.15 8.27 -6.90
CA ARG A 96 13.68 8.28 -6.72
C ARG A 96 12.91 7.85 -7.97
N THR A 97 13.59 7.78 -9.11
CA THR A 97 13.00 7.39 -10.39
C THR A 97 13.28 5.92 -10.70
N ILE A 98 12.23 5.18 -11.01
CA ILE A 98 12.26 3.76 -11.33
C ILE A 98 11.89 3.59 -12.79
N ARG A 99 12.75 2.95 -13.58
CA ARG A 99 12.47 2.56 -14.97
C ARG A 99 12.06 1.10 -15.02
N PHE A 100 10.99 0.80 -15.73
CA PHE A 100 10.42 -0.53 -15.81
C PHE A 100 9.70 -0.78 -17.13
N HIS A 101 9.46 -2.04 -17.45
CA HIS A 101 8.57 -2.42 -18.54
C HIS A 101 7.14 -2.61 -17.99
N PRO A 102 6.10 -2.03 -18.63
CA PRO A 102 4.72 -2.15 -18.14
C PRO A 102 4.24 -3.59 -17.95
N TYR A 103 4.67 -4.50 -18.82
CA TYR A 103 4.40 -5.93 -18.71
C TYR A 103 4.84 -6.52 -17.36
N ASP A 104 6.06 -6.18 -16.94
CA ASP A 104 6.66 -6.73 -15.71
C ASP A 104 5.98 -6.17 -14.47
N LEU A 105 5.65 -4.86 -14.48
CA LEU A 105 4.87 -4.25 -13.41
C LEU A 105 3.49 -4.91 -13.27
N LEU A 106 2.73 -5.05 -14.38
CA LEU A 106 1.40 -5.67 -14.33
C LEU A 106 1.46 -7.08 -13.76
N LYS A 107 2.45 -7.87 -14.19
CA LYS A 107 2.68 -9.23 -13.67
C LYS A 107 3.01 -9.20 -12.17
N ALA A 108 3.90 -8.31 -11.74
CA ALA A 108 4.34 -8.20 -10.34
C ALA A 108 3.21 -7.82 -9.37
N ILE A 109 2.20 -7.05 -9.84
CA ILE A 109 1.02 -6.68 -9.03
C ILE A 109 -0.19 -7.60 -9.29
N GLY A 110 0.04 -8.80 -9.84
CA GLY A 110 -1.00 -9.82 -10.05
C GLY A 110 -2.05 -9.46 -11.10
N ARG A 111 -1.73 -8.57 -12.05
CA ARG A 111 -2.64 -8.18 -13.13
C ARG A 111 -2.22 -8.82 -14.45
N SER A 112 -3.23 -9.08 -15.33
CA SER A 112 -2.93 -9.59 -16.66
C SER A 112 -2.15 -8.56 -17.49
N PRO A 113 -1.00 -8.93 -18.07
CA PRO A 113 -0.30 -8.08 -19.00
C PRO A 113 -0.76 -8.27 -20.45
N LYS A 114 -1.87 -8.97 -20.67
CA LYS A 114 -2.42 -9.25 -22.01
C LYS A 114 -3.63 -8.36 -22.27
N GLY A 115 -3.65 -7.69 -23.42
CA GLY A 115 -4.75 -6.84 -23.85
C GLY A 115 -4.49 -5.34 -23.57
N LYS A 116 -4.87 -4.51 -24.53
CA LYS A 116 -4.67 -3.06 -24.50
C LYS A 116 -5.31 -2.40 -23.28
N GLU A 117 -6.46 -2.89 -22.85
CA GLU A 117 -7.23 -2.35 -21.74
C GLU A 117 -6.47 -2.39 -20.40
N HIS A 118 -5.54 -3.34 -20.21
CA HIS A 118 -4.72 -3.42 -18.99
C HIS A 118 -3.66 -2.30 -18.96
N TYR A 119 -3.11 -1.97 -20.12
CA TYR A 119 -2.15 -0.86 -20.26
C TYR A 119 -2.85 0.50 -20.14
N ASP A 120 -4.06 0.64 -20.70
CA ASP A 120 -4.85 1.86 -20.56
C ASP A 120 -5.28 2.09 -19.10
N ARG A 121 -5.65 1.03 -18.39
CA ARG A 121 -5.91 1.08 -16.93
C ARG A 121 -4.66 1.44 -16.13
N LEU A 122 -3.48 0.94 -16.53
CA LEU A 122 -2.22 1.32 -15.90
C LEU A 122 -1.94 2.82 -16.09
N ARG A 123 -2.06 3.36 -17.31
CA ARG A 123 -1.90 4.79 -17.58
C ARG A 123 -2.88 5.63 -16.75
N SER A 124 -4.17 5.23 -16.73
CA SER A 124 -5.19 5.91 -15.91
C SER A 124 -4.87 5.87 -14.41
N ALA A 125 -4.28 4.78 -13.90
CA ALA A 125 -3.83 4.69 -12.52
C ALA A 125 -2.65 5.63 -12.24
N LEU A 126 -1.68 5.70 -13.14
CA LEU A 126 -0.54 6.62 -13.06
C LEU A 126 -1.01 8.09 -13.09
N ASP A 127 -1.99 8.42 -13.94
CA ASP A 127 -2.61 9.76 -13.98
C ASP A 127 -3.28 10.10 -12.65
N ARG A 128 -4.08 9.19 -12.06
CA ARG A 128 -4.69 9.44 -10.75
C ARG A 128 -3.65 9.62 -9.66
N LEU A 129 -2.61 8.80 -9.63
CA LEU A 129 -1.53 8.93 -8.65
C LEU A 129 -0.76 10.25 -8.78
N THR A 130 -0.55 10.73 -9.99
CA THR A 130 0.17 11.99 -10.26
C THR A 130 -0.70 13.22 -10.00
N HIS A 131 -2.04 13.09 -10.06
CA HIS A 131 -2.93 14.24 -9.95
C HIS A 131 -3.80 14.26 -8.68
N THR A 132 -3.68 13.25 -7.81
CA THR A 132 -4.31 13.28 -6.48
C THR A 132 -3.42 14.03 -5.50
N ALA A 133 -3.87 15.20 -5.06
CA ALA A 133 -3.14 16.00 -4.09
C ALA A 133 -3.40 15.52 -2.66
N VAL A 134 -2.34 15.38 -1.88
CA VAL A 134 -2.40 14.97 -0.47
C VAL A 134 -1.82 16.08 0.39
N LYS A 135 -2.53 16.42 1.46
CA LYS A 135 -2.02 17.30 2.54
C LYS A 135 -2.12 16.57 3.87
N THR A 136 -1.08 16.66 4.69
CA THR A 136 -1.04 16.01 6.01
C THR A 136 0.02 16.64 6.90
N ASN A 137 -0.11 16.47 8.21
CA ASN A 137 0.95 16.81 9.16
C ASN A 137 1.84 15.59 9.52
N ILE A 138 1.58 14.42 8.97
CA ILE A 138 2.40 13.23 9.20
C ILE A 138 3.78 13.45 8.58
N ARG A 139 4.83 13.29 9.39
CA ARG A 139 6.23 13.50 8.99
C ARG A 139 6.51 14.88 8.36
N ALA A 140 5.72 15.89 8.70
CA ALA A 140 5.92 17.24 8.18
C ALA A 140 7.05 18.02 8.90
N GLY A 141 7.78 17.38 9.81
CA GLY A 141 8.97 17.97 10.45
C GLY A 141 8.69 18.96 11.57
N GLY A 142 7.80 18.63 12.48
CA GLY A 142 7.52 19.39 13.71
C GLY A 142 6.06 19.81 13.87
N LEU A 143 5.74 20.34 15.04
CA LEU A 143 4.39 20.81 15.34
C LEU A 143 3.94 21.90 14.35
N LYS A 144 2.73 21.78 13.83
CA LYS A 144 2.09 22.72 12.89
C LYS A 144 2.69 22.81 11.47
N LYS A 145 3.57 21.91 11.06
CA LYS A 145 4.00 21.84 9.67
C LYS A 145 3.04 21.01 8.83
N THR A 146 2.90 21.36 7.57
CA THR A 146 2.08 20.67 6.58
C THR A 146 2.97 20.13 5.47
N ALA A 147 2.85 18.86 5.16
CA ALA A 147 3.37 18.29 3.93
C ALA A 147 2.27 18.32 2.86
N SER A 148 2.62 18.71 1.65
CA SER A 148 1.74 18.67 0.48
C SER A 148 2.47 18.01 -0.67
N PHE A 149 1.89 16.98 -1.26
CA PHE A 149 2.51 16.16 -2.31
C PHE A 149 1.45 15.46 -3.15
N HIS A 150 1.87 14.85 -4.26
CA HIS A 150 1.12 13.87 -5.03
C HIS A 150 1.72 12.48 -4.81
N TRP A 151 1.01 11.41 -5.16
CA TRP A 151 1.52 10.04 -4.96
C TRP A 151 2.69 9.69 -5.87
N LEU A 152 2.79 10.35 -7.03
CA LEU A 152 3.94 10.36 -7.92
C LEU A 152 4.25 11.81 -8.29
N ASP A 153 5.53 12.17 -8.32
CA ASP A 153 5.96 13.48 -8.83
C ASP A 153 5.75 13.55 -10.35
N SER A 154 6.03 12.45 -11.04
CA SER A 154 5.83 12.33 -12.49
C SER A 154 5.80 10.87 -12.94
N TRP A 155 5.23 10.65 -14.10
CA TRP A 155 5.43 9.43 -14.88
C TRP A 155 5.64 9.77 -16.35
N ARG A 156 6.33 8.91 -17.09
CA ARG A 156 6.50 9.02 -18.53
C ARG A 156 6.61 7.65 -19.19
N GLU A 157 6.14 7.56 -20.43
CA GLU A 157 6.33 6.41 -21.30
C GLU A 157 7.41 6.71 -22.32
N ILE A 158 8.34 5.78 -22.48
CA ILE A 158 9.42 5.84 -23.45
C ILE A 158 8.92 5.08 -24.68
N VAL A 159 8.72 5.79 -25.79
CA VAL A 159 8.20 5.22 -27.04
C VAL A 159 9.28 5.29 -28.11
N ASP A 160 9.42 4.22 -28.85
CA ASP A 160 10.27 4.21 -30.06
C ASP A 160 9.61 5.04 -31.15
N GLU A 161 10.29 6.08 -31.62
CA GLU A 161 9.75 7.02 -32.61
C GLU A 161 9.35 6.34 -33.92
N ARG A 162 10.09 5.31 -34.36
CA ARG A 162 9.86 4.63 -35.63
C ARG A 162 8.75 3.59 -35.55
N THR A 163 8.71 2.81 -34.46
CA THR A 163 7.77 1.68 -34.33
C THR A 163 6.54 2.04 -33.51
N GLN A 164 6.54 3.18 -32.80
CA GLN A 164 5.51 3.61 -31.85
C GLN A 164 5.25 2.60 -30.74
N GLN A 165 6.21 1.69 -30.51
CA GLN A 165 6.13 0.69 -29.44
C GLN A 165 6.74 1.24 -28.15
N SER A 166 6.13 0.90 -27.02
CA SER A 166 6.65 1.23 -25.70
C SER A 166 7.98 0.52 -25.45
N ARG A 167 9.01 1.28 -25.12
CA ARG A 167 10.33 0.79 -24.65
C ARG A 167 10.45 0.78 -23.15
N GLY A 168 9.39 1.11 -22.44
CA GLY A 168 9.34 1.13 -20.99
C GLY A 168 8.62 2.37 -20.45
N MET A 169 8.52 2.42 -19.14
CA MET A 169 7.96 3.54 -18.40
C MET A 169 8.90 3.95 -17.27
N GLU A 170 8.73 5.17 -16.81
CA GLU A 170 9.38 5.67 -15.60
C GLU A 170 8.35 6.30 -14.67
N VAL A 171 8.56 6.09 -13.37
CA VAL A 171 7.84 6.77 -12.31
C VAL A 171 8.82 7.41 -11.35
N THR A 172 8.52 8.63 -10.90
CA THR A 172 9.34 9.34 -9.90
C THR A 172 8.54 9.46 -8.60
N LEU A 173 9.10 8.90 -7.51
CA LEU A 173 8.48 8.95 -6.20
C LEU A 173 8.61 10.36 -5.59
N PRO A 174 7.56 10.87 -4.90
CA PRO A 174 7.66 12.12 -4.18
C PRO A 174 8.60 12.00 -2.98
N ASP A 175 9.23 13.10 -2.65
CA ASP A 175 10.19 13.19 -1.53
C ASP A 175 9.58 12.71 -0.20
N TRP A 176 8.32 13.01 0.05
CA TRP A 176 7.61 12.57 1.26
C TRP A 176 7.52 11.04 1.37
N LEU A 177 7.13 10.35 0.29
CA LEU A 177 7.04 8.88 0.26
C LEU A 177 8.43 8.26 0.34
N TYR A 178 9.37 8.76 -0.46
CA TYR A 178 10.74 8.26 -0.52
C TYR A 178 11.45 8.35 0.85
N LYS A 179 11.42 9.49 1.53
CA LYS A 179 11.97 9.64 2.89
C LYS A 179 11.29 8.72 3.90
N GLY A 180 9.99 8.44 3.71
CA GLY A 180 9.26 7.49 4.53
C GLY A 180 9.72 6.04 4.36
N ILE A 181 10.14 5.67 3.14
CA ILE A 181 10.70 4.34 2.86
C ILE A 181 12.06 4.18 3.54
N LEU A 182 12.91 5.19 3.42
CA LEU A 182 14.27 5.16 3.98
C LEU A 182 14.30 5.27 5.52
N ALA A 183 13.22 5.72 6.14
CA ALA A 183 13.14 5.85 7.60
C ALA A 183 13.20 4.47 8.29
N LYS A 184 13.90 4.38 9.43
CA LYS A 184 13.94 3.15 10.23
C LYS A 184 12.53 2.72 10.63
N GLY A 185 12.13 1.50 10.24
CA GLY A 185 10.79 0.98 10.48
C GLY A 185 9.70 1.67 9.65
N GLY A 186 10.07 2.39 8.58
CA GLY A 186 9.14 3.12 7.71
C GLY A 186 8.31 2.22 6.79
N VAL A 187 8.68 0.95 6.64
CA VAL A 187 7.99 0.00 5.78
C VAL A 187 7.60 -1.28 6.54
N LEU A 188 6.51 -1.90 6.11
CA LEU A 188 6.06 -3.19 6.61
C LEU A 188 5.91 -4.18 5.45
N SER A 189 6.18 -5.47 5.73
CA SER A 189 5.94 -6.54 4.75
C SER A 189 4.46 -6.72 4.49
N ILE A 190 4.11 -7.04 3.26
CA ILE A 190 2.76 -7.34 2.78
C ILE A 190 2.76 -8.77 2.27
N HIS A 191 1.70 -9.53 2.57
CA HIS A 191 1.52 -10.88 2.05
C HIS A 191 1.26 -10.85 0.54
N GLU A 192 1.77 -11.82 -0.20
CA GLU A 192 1.60 -11.89 -1.66
C GLU A 192 0.13 -11.96 -2.08
N ASP A 193 -0.73 -12.63 -1.31
CA ASP A 193 -2.16 -12.71 -1.56
C ASP A 193 -2.92 -11.39 -1.40
N TYR A 194 -2.28 -10.33 -0.92
CA TYR A 194 -2.89 -9.00 -0.84
C TYR A 194 -3.44 -8.55 -2.20
N PHE A 195 -2.71 -8.82 -3.29
CA PHE A 195 -3.15 -8.43 -4.63
C PHE A 195 -4.36 -9.23 -5.13
N HIS A 196 -4.68 -10.37 -4.53
CA HIS A 196 -5.86 -11.18 -4.84
C HIS A 196 -7.13 -10.66 -4.15
N LEU A 197 -7.02 -9.79 -3.14
CA LEU A 197 -8.17 -9.15 -2.52
C LEU A 197 -8.88 -8.25 -3.54
N THR A 198 -10.15 -8.53 -3.79
CA THR A 198 -10.95 -7.85 -4.84
C THR A 198 -11.68 -6.62 -4.33
N GLY A 199 -12.01 -6.56 -3.04
CA GLY A 199 -12.72 -5.47 -2.39
C GLY A 199 -11.78 -4.39 -1.84
N GLY A 200 -12.16 -3.12 -1.99
CA GLY A 200 -11.35 -2.02 -1.48
C GLY A 200 -11.34 -1.96 0.04
N LEU A 201 -12.46 -2.30 0.69
CA LEU A 201 -12.55 -2.35 2.14
C LEU A 201 -11.69 -3.49 2.71
N GLU A 202 -11.67 -4.67 2.07
CA GLU A 202 -10.82 -5.80 2.46
C GLU A 202 -9.34 -5.45 2.33
N ARG A 203 -8.94 -4.78 1.24
CA ARG A 203 -7.56 -4.32 1.04
C ARG A 203 -7.12 -3.34 2.13
N TRP A 204 -7.95 -2.38 2.44
CA TRP A 204 -7.66 -1.42 3.50
C TRP A 204 -7.62 -2.10 4.88
N LEU A 205 -8.59 -2.98 5.15
CA LEU A 205 -8.67 -3.69 6.42
C LEU A 205 -7.45 -4.59 6.66
N TYR A 206 -6.96 -5.26 5.60
CA TYR A 206 -5.69 -6.00 5.67
C TYR A 206 -4.53 -5.09 6.10
N LYS A 207 -4.42 -3.89 5.52
CA LYS A 207 -3.36 -2.94 5.90
C LYS A 207 -3.49 -2.48 7.35
N VAL A 208 -4.72 -2.24 7.83
CA VAL A 208 -4.99 -1.91 9.24
C VAL A 208 -4.56 -3.05 10.15
N ALA A 209 -5.00 -4.28 9.85
CA ALA A 209 -4.63 -5.48 10.60
C ALA A 209 -3.10 -5.67 10.62
N ARG A 210 -2.44 -5.50 9.47
CA ARG A 210 -0.97 -5.62 9.36
C ARG A 210 -0.23 -4.59 10.19
N LYS A 211 -0.73 -3.36 10.22
CA LYS A 211 -0.10 -2.26 10.98
C LYS A 211 -0.26 -2.43 12.49
N HIS A 212 -1.44 -2.81 12.94
CA HIS A 212 -1.78 -2.87 14.36
C HIS A 212 -1.66 -4.28 14.95
N GLY A 213 -2.14 -5.29 14.24
CA GLY A 213 -2.09 -6.70 14.70
C GLY A 213 -0.69 -7.29 14.70
N GLY A 214 0.15 -6.91 13.75
CA GLY A 214 1.59 -7.23 13.70
C GLY A 214 1.97 -8.59 14.28
N MET A 215 2.76 -8.57 15.37
CA MET A 215 3.16 -9.71 16.16
C MET A 215 2.57 -9.66 17.58
N GLN A 216 1.44 -8.99 17.79
CA GLN A 216 0.76 -8.92 19.07
C GLN A 216 0.04 -10.25 19.34
N GLU A 217 0.44 -10.93 20.40
CA GLU A 217 -0.08 -12.26 20.78
C GLU A 217 -1.60 -12.26 20.96
N HIS A 218 -2.14 -11.20 21.57
CA HIS A 218 -3.58 -11.04 21.77
C HIS A 218 -4.32 -10.28 20.66
N GLY A 219 -3.63 -10.00 19.54
CA GLY A 219 -4.21 -9.25 18.45
C GLY A 219 -4.51 -7.77 18.79
N PHE A 220 -5.42 -7.17 18.05
CA PHE A 220 -5.78 -5.77 18.17
C PHE A 220 -7.30 -5.59 18.05
N PHE A 221 -7.87 -4.81 18.96
CA PHE A 221 -9.30 -4.46 18.97
C PHE A 221 -9.49 -3.03 18.46
N ILE A 222 -10.50 -2.82 17.64
CA ILE A 222 -10.85 -1.49 17.15
C ILE A 222 -12.37 -1.34 17.02
N SER A 223 -12.93 -0.25 17.53
CA SER A 223 -14.35 0.03 17.41
C SER A 223 -14.75 0.34 15.98
N LEU A 224 -15.99 -0.01 15.62
CA LEU A 224 -16.51 0.24 14.29
C LEU A 224 -16.57 1.73 13.91
N PRO A 225 -16.99 2.65 14.79
CA PRO A 225 -16.93 4.08 14.48
C PRO A 225 -15.51 4.53 14.11
N THR A 226 -14.50 4.08 14.86
CA THR A 226 -13.09 4.39 14.54
C THR A 226 -12.65 3.82 13.20
N LEU A 227 -13.05 2.58 12.86
CA LEU A 227 -12.78 2.00 11.54
C LEU A 227 -13.46 2.78 10.43
N TYR A 228 -14.70 3.21 10.64
CA TYR A 228 -15.44 3.99 9.66
C TYR A 228 -14.74 5.32 9.36
N GLU A 229 -14.41 6.09 10.39
CA GLU A 229 -13.67 7.36 10.25
C GLU A 229 -12.31 7.17 9.54
N LYS A 230 -11.55 6.17 9.96
CA LYS A 230 -10.23 5.86 9.37
C LYS A 230 -10.31 5.32 7.94
N SER A 231 -11.45 4.79 7.52
CA SER A 231 -11.62 4.24 6.17
C SER A 231 -11.80 5.32 5.10
N GLY A 232 -12.34 6.48 5.47
CA GLY A 232 -12.76 7.52 4.53
C GLY A 232 -13.85 7.05 3.56
N SER A 233 -14.65 6.07 3.97
CA SER A 233 -15.74 5.52 3.15
C SER A 233 -16.80 6.56 2.86
N GLU A 234 -17.29 6.58 1.61
CA GLU A 234 -18.40 7.46 1.19
C GLU A 234 -19.77 6.85 1.49
N GLU A 235 -19.81 5.55 1.83
CA GLU A 235 -21.08 4.89 2.13
C GLU A 235 -21.59 5.26 3.53
N PRO A 236 -22.92 5.27 3.75
CA PRO A 236 -23.47 5.47 5.07
C PRO A 236 -22.94 4.45 6.08
N TYR A 237 -22.72 4.86 7.33
CA TYR A 237 -22.20 4.00 8.41
C TYR A 237 -22.94 2.65 8.53
N ARG A 238 -24.27 2.66 8.36
CA ARG A 238 -25.09 1.44 8.37
C ARG A 238 -24.61 0.42 7.32
N ASN A 239 -24.31 0.87 6.10
CA ASN A 239 -23.89 0.02 5.01
C ASN A 239 -22.45 -0.48 5.23
N PHE A 240 -21.58 0.40 5.69
CA PHE A 240 -20.22 0.06 6.11
C PHE A 240 -20.22 -1.04 7.18
N LYS A 241 -21.05 -0.91 8.23
CA LYS A 241 -21.24 -1.90 9.30
C LYS A 241 -21.62 -3.27 8.74
N ILE A 242 -22.62 -3.32 7.84
CA ILE A 242 -23.09 -4.56 7.21
C ILE A 242 -21.97 -5.20 6.38
N ARG A 243 -21.25 -4.42 5.59
CA ARG A 243 -20.14 -4.92 4.76
C ARG A 243 -19.00 -5.44 5.62
N LEU A 244 -18.60 -4.71 6.64
CA LEU A 244 -17.51 -5.11 7.52
C LEU A 244 -17.82 -6.39 8.27
N ARG A 245 -19.07 -6.52 8.75
CA ARG A 245 -19.55 -7.77 9.38
C ARG A 245 -19.45 -8.95 8.42
N LYS A 246 -19.90 -8.81 7.16
CA LYS A 246 -19.77 -9.86 6.15
C LYS A 246 -18.32 -10.23 5.84
N ILE A 247 -17.40 -9.27 5.87
CA ILE A 247 -15.96 -9.53 5.70
C ILE A 247 -15.44 -10.35 6.88
N ALA A 248 -15.81 -9.99 8.12
CA ALA A 248 -15.42 -10.74 9.30
C ALA A 248 -16.02 -12.16 9.32
N GLU A 249 -17.29 -12.33 8.90
CA GLU A 249 -17.94 -13.65 8.81
C GLU A 249 -17.30 -14.57 7.77
N ARG A 250 -16.83 -14.03 6.64
CA ARG A 250 -16.08 -14.80 5.63
C ARG A 250 -14.66 -15.13 6.07
N ASP A 251 -14.06 -14.25 6.86
CA ASP A 251 -12.72 -14.40 7.44
C ASP A 251 -11.63 -14.81 6.42
N GLU A 252 -11.61 -14.14 5.26
CA GLU A 252 -10.74 -14.48 4.12
C GLU A 252 -9.49 -13.58 4.00
N LEU A 253 -9.21 -12.71 5.00
CA LEU A 253 -8.00 -11.88 4.92
C LEU A 253 -6.74 -12.76 5.01
N PRO A 254 -5.74 -12.51 4.15
CA PRO A 254 -4.44 -13.15 4.30
C PRO A 254 -3.85 -12.87 5.69
N GLU A 255 -3.18 -13.83 6.29
CA GLU A 255 -2.48 -13.75 7.57
C GLU A 255 -3.35 -13.43 8.81
N TYR A 256 -4.54 -12.83 8.68
CA TYR A 256 -5.33 -12.32 9.81
C TYR A 256 -6.67 -13.02 9.94
N HIS A 257 -6.98 -13.41 11.16
CA HIS A 257 -8.30 -13.85 11.61
C HIS A 257 -9.08 -12.65 12.13
N LEU A 258 -10.34 -12.53 11.71
CA LEU A 258 -11.24 -11.45 12.09
C LEU A 258 -12.38 -11.99 12.94
N VAL A 259 -12.60 -11.39 14.10
CA VAL A 259 -13.72 -11.71 14.97
C VAL A 259 -14.61 -10.49 15.16
N TRP A 260 -15.87 -10.63 14.81
CA TRP A 260 -16.88 -9.61 15.05
C TRP A 260 -17.38 -9.69 16.49
N LEU A 261 -17.27 -8.60 17.24
CA LEU A 261 -17.75 -8.47 18.60
C LEU A 261 -18.97 -7.53 18.59
N ALA A 262 -20.16 -8.11 18.80
CA ALA A 262 -21.42 -7.35 18.73
C ALA A 262 -21.66 -6.54 20.01
N ASP A 263 -21.38 -7.15 21.15
CA ASP A 263 -21.65 -6.60 22.47
C ASP A 263 -20.33 -6.19 23.12
N THR A 264 -20.09 -4.89 23.16
CA THR A 264 -18.95 -4.30 23.85
C THR A 264 -19.45 -3.37 24.96
N GLU A 265 -18.61 -3.10 25.95
CA GLU A 265 -18.94 -2.16 27.03
C GLU A 265 -19.34 -0.77 26.54
N SER A 266 -18.87 -0.38 25.36
CA SER A 266 -19.24 0.91 24.73
C SER A 266 -20.60 0.90 24.03
N GLY A 267 -21.26 -0.25 23.91
CA GLY A 267 -22.51 -0.41 23.15
C GLY A 267 -22.34 -0.38 21.63
N GLU A 268 -21.13 -0.14 21.13
CA GLU A 268 -20.79 -0.16 19.70
C GLU A 268 -20.00 -1.43 19.35
N PRO A 269 -20.27 -2.06 18.19
CA PRO A 269 -19.51 -3.23 17.78
C PRO A 269 -18.03 -2.91 17.60
N SER A 270 -17.20 -3.92 17.81
CA SER A 270 -15.77 -3.86 17.58
C SER A 270 -15.31 -5.01 16.70
N LEU A 271 -14.16 -4.83 16.06
CA LEU A 271 -13.50 -5.86 15.31
C LEU A 271 -12.19 -6.22 16.01
N HIS A 272 -12.02 -7.51 16.31
CA HIS A 272 -10.76 -8.07 16.78
C HIS A 272 -10.01 -8.66 15.59
N MET A 273 -8.74 -8.35 15.49
CA MET A 273 -7.84 -8.80 14.43
C MET A 273 -6.61 -9.45 15.04
N VAL A 274 -6.38 -10.70 14.76
CA VAL A 274 -5.22 -11.44 15.26
C VAL A 274 -4.53 -12.17 14.12
N ARG A 275 -3.21 -12.27 14.18
CA ARG A 275 -2.45 -13.01 13.19
C ARG A 275 -2.70 -14.50 13.35
N ARG A 276 -3.09 -15.21 12.25
CA ARG A 276 -3.47 -16.63 12.29
C ARG A 276 -2.38 -17.54 12.86
N SER A 277 -1.13 -17.22 12.58
CA SER A 277 0.03 -17.98 13.08
C SER A 277 0.31 -17.80 14.59
N LEU A 278 -0.39 -16.87 15.25
CA LEU A 278 -0.29 -16.64 16.70
C LEU A 278 -1.46 -17.29 17.47
N LEU A 279 -2.47 -17.80 16.77
CA LEU A 279 -3.55 -18.57 17.40
C LEU A 279 -3.01 -19.90 17.93
N HIS A 280 -3.73 -20.51 18.85
CA HIS A 280 -3.40 -21.87 19.29
C HIS A 280 -3.56 -22.84 18.11
N TYR A 281 -2.70 -23.84 17.99
CA TYR A 281 -2.68 -24.77 16.85
C TYR A 281 -3.98 -25.59 16.70
N THR A 282 -4.80 -25.70 17.75
CA THR A 282 -6.12 -26.34 17.70
C THR A 282 -7.23 -25.42 17.24
N ASP A 283 -6.96 -24.12 17.09
CA ASP A 283 -7.95 -23.16 16.60
C ASP A 283 -8.20 -23.41 15.11
N PRO A 284 -9.47 -23.55 14.65
CA PRO A 284 -9.78 -23.76 13.25
C PRO A 284 -9.27 -22.65 12.32
N ALA A 285 -9.07 -21.44 12.84
CA ALA A 285 -8.54 -20.31 12.07
C ALA A 285 -7.01 -20.27 12.05
N PHE A 286 -6.33 -21.16 12.83
CA PHE A 286 -4.88 -21.26 12.80
C PHE A 286 -4.38 -21.62 11.40
N LYS A 287 -3.40 -20.86 10.91
CA LYS A 287 -2.66 -21.18 9.70
C LYS A 287 -1.18 -20.96 9.97
N TRP A 288 -0.39 -22.00 9.75
CA TRP A 288 1.05 -21.88 9.82
C TRP A 288 1.53 -21.08 8.60
N GLU A 289 2.11 -19.93 8.86
CA GLU A 289 2.81 -19.19 7.82
C GLU A 289 4.20 -19.80 7.67
N LEU A 290 4.43 -20.46 6.54
CA LEU A 290 5.77 -20.77 6.10
C LEU A 290 6.49 -19.44 5.85
N ARG A 291 7.14 -18.89 6.87
CA ARG A 291 8.12 -17.84 6.65
C ARG A 291 9.10 -18.41 5.63
N ARG A 292 9.29 -17.74 4.52
CA ARG A 292 10.44 -17.98 3.61
C ARG A 292 11.78 -17.72 4.31
N ASP A 293 11.78 -17.45 5.60
CA ASP A 293 12.97 -17.36 6.43
C ASP A 293 13.54 -18.77 6.60
N ARG A 294 14.74 -18.99 6.10
CA ARG A 294 15.50 -20.25 6.05
C ARG A 294 15.74 -20.92 7.43
N ARG A 295 15.00 -20.55 8.45
CA ARG A 295 15.08 -21.04 9.83
C ARG A 295 13.76 -21.70 10.30
N ALA A 296 13.13 -22.50 9.46
CA ALA A 296 12.12 -23.43 9.97
C ALA A 296 12.83 -24.37 10.97
N PRO A 297 12.29 -24.59 12.18
CA PRO A 297 12.85 -25.57 13.10
C PRO A 297 12.99 -26.92 12.39
N LYS A 298 14.19 -27.53 12.46
CA LYS A 298 14.41 -28.87 11.92
C LYS A 298 13.49 -29.83 12.67
N GLY A 299 12.34 -30.18 12.14
CA GLY A 299 11.39 -31.10 12.77
C GLY A 299 9.97 -31.07 12.19
N LEU A 300 9.60 -30.07 11.42
CA LEU A 300 8.24 -29.93 10.84
C LEU A 300 8.21 -30.15 9.30
N ARG A 301 9.15 -30.93 8.78
CA ARG A 301 9.18 -31.31 7.36
C ARG A 301 8.61 -32.73 7.18
N SER A 302 7.42 -33.01 7.59
CA SER A 302 6.63 -34.16 7.15
C SER A 302 5.38 -34.30 8.00
N ALA A 303 4.29 -33.80 7.57
CA ALA A 303 2.96 -34.37 7.75
C ALA A 303 2.08 -33.91 6.58
#